data_a95cfb73dc9278c5a76e0583835d9596
#
_entry.id   a95cfb73dc9278c5a76e0583835d9596
#
_cell.length_a   1.000
_cell.length_b   1.000
_cell.length_c   1.000
_cell.angle_alpha   90.00
_cell.angle_beta   90.00
_cell.angle_gamma   90.00
#
_symmetry.space_group_name_H-M   'P 1'
#
loop_
_entity.id
_entity.type
_entity.pdbx_description
1 polymer ?
#
loop_
_entity_poly.entity_id
_entity_poly.type
_entity_poly.pdbx_seq_one_letter_code
_entity_poly.pdbx_strand_id
1 'polypeptide(L)'
;VFARATETMSLVVMLGVLAGIHVTIALVLRGFADWYRDIKIKDALARKTHEMELALVRSRLDPHFLFNTLNNLDVLIDRDPPAAAAYLNRLSDIMRFVLYDSRGDVIPLAGELDYIEKYIAHERLRTRTSGYVTHVVTGSSSGLWIAPMTLIPFVENAFKHTEHCRTAGAIETNVTIENGRVVFECVN
;
A
#
# COMPACT_ATOMS: atom_id res chain seq x y z
N VAL A 1 81.06 10.55 21.65
CA VAL A 1 80.39 10.00 20.47
C VAL A 1 79.26 9.10 20.91
N PHE A 2 79.41 8.15 21.87
CA PHE A 2 78.38 7.25 22.34
C PHE A 2 77.17 7.91 22.97
N ALA A 3 77.33 8.96 23.79
CA ALA A 3 76.24 9.64 24.45
C ALA A 3 75.28 10.35 23.47
N ARG A 4 75.83 10.97 22.42
CA ARG A 4 74.99 11.57 21.35
C ARG A 4 74.18 10.54 20.54
N ALA A 5 74.77 9.36 20.30
CA ALA A 5 74.08 8.32 19.57
C ALA A 5 72.91 7.73 20.38
N THR A 6 73.01 7.61 21.71
CA THR A 6 71.86 7.18 22.58
C THR A 6 70.76 8.22 22.65
N GLU A 7 71.08 9.50 22.69
CA GLU A 7 70.09 10.59 22.70
C GLU A 7 69.32 10.66 21.36
N THR A 8 70.02 10.55 20.22
CA THR A 8 69.34 10.50 18.90
C THR A 8 68.44 9.26 18.76
N MET A 9 68.87 8.12 19.23
CA MET A 9 68.08 6.89 19.22
C MET A 9 66.78 7.05 20.04
N SER A 10 66.89 7.59 21.27
CA SER A 10 65.73 7.80 22.13
C SER A 10 64.72 8.84 21.54
N LEU A 11 65.19 9.85 20.87
CA LEU A 11 64.38 10.86 20.16
C LEU A 11 63.62 10.20 18.96
N VAL A 12 64.28 9.38 18.20
CA VAL A 12 63.64 8.68 17.07
C VAL A 12 62.56 7.71 17.56
N VAL A 13 62.84 6.97 18.63
CA VAL A 13 61.84 6.05 19.22
C VAL A 13 60.63 6.84 19.76
N MET A 14 60.88 7.94 20.48
CA MET A 14 59.81 8.80 21.02
C MET A 14 58.95 9.38 19.89
N LEU A 15 59.54 9.88 18.80
CA LEU A 15 58.82 10.39 17.65
C LEU A 15 58.00 9.29 16.94
N GLY A 16 58.57 8.07 16.83
CA GLY A 16 57.85 6.90 16.27
C GLY A 16 56.64 6.52 17.11
N VAL A 17 56.76 6.50 18.45
CA VAL A 17 55.62 6.26 19.34
C VAL A 17 54.56 7.32 19.23
N LEU A 18 54.93 8.61 19.20
CA LEU A 18 53.98 9.71 19.02
C LEU A 18 53.26 9.63 17.68
N ALA A 19 53.95 9.33 16.60
CA ALA A 19 53.36 9.14 15.29
C ALA A 19 52.37 7.95 15.28
N GLY A 20 52.73 6.84 15.91
CA GLY A 20 51.85 5.68 16.07
C GLY A 20 50.57 6.00 16.83
N ILE A 21 50.67 6.76 17.92
CA ILE A 21 49.50 7.22 18.70
C ILE A 21 48.58 8.08 17.81
N HIS A 22 49.14 9.07 17.06
CA HIS A 22 48.34 9.93 16.21
C HIS A 22 47.64 9.15 15.09
N VAL A 23 48.31 8.20 14.45
CA VAL A 23 47.71 7.34 13.42
C VAL A 23 46.58 6.50 14.03
N THR A 24 46.78 5.92 15.21
CA THR A 24 45.75 5.12 15.88
C THR A 24 44.52 5.95 16.21
N ILE A 25 44.72 7.15 16.80
CA ILE A 25 43.61 8.09 17.07
C ILE A 25 42.86 8.46 15.78
N ALA A 26 43.58 8.80 14.70
CA ALA A 26 42.99 9.14 13.44
C ALA A 26 42.14 8.02 12.84
N LEU A 27 42.62 6.77 12.90
CA LEU A 27 41.88 5.58 12.47
C LEU A 27 40.62 5.33 13.30
N VAL A 28 40.72 5.45 14.62
CA VAL A 28 39.55 5.33 15.50
C VAL A 28 38.49 6.39 15.23
N LEU A 29 38.90 7.65 15.09
CA LEU A 29 38.01 8.76 14.79
C LEU A 29 37.34 8.55 13.42
N ARG A 30 38.10 8.12 12.42
CA ARG A 30 37.57 7.84 11.10
C ARG A 30 36.56 6.67 11.14
N GLY A 31 36.91 5.56 11.80
CA GLY A 31 35.99 4.43 11.97
C GLY A 31 34.70 4.81 12.69
N PHE A 32 34.80 5.65 13.73
CA PHE A 32 33.63 6.18 14.44
C PHE A 32 32.76 7.09 13.54
N ALA A 33 33.39 7.98 12.75
CA ALA A 33 32.68 8.85 11.85
C ALA A 33 31.95 8.05 10.74
N ASP A 34 32.59 7.02 10.19
CA ASP A 34 31.99 6.16 9.17
C ASP A 34 30.84 5.33 9.77
N TRP A 35 31.03 4.73 10.95
CA TRP A 35 29.97 4.01 11.68
C TRP A 35 28.77 4.90 12.00
N TYR A 36 28.99 6.13 12.47
CA TYR A 36 27.92 7.09 12.75
C TYR A 36 27.16 7.51 11.49
N ARG A 37 27.86 7.66 10.37
CA ARG A 37 27.29 7.95 9.07
C ARG A 37 26.40 6.82 8.58
N ASP A 38 26.88 5.57 8.72
CA ASP A 38 26.12 4.39 8.33
C ASP A 38 24.83 4.23 9.14
N ILE A 39 24.84 4.51 10.44
CA ILE A 39 23.64 4.52 11.27
C ILE A 39 22.65 5.58 10.74
N LYS A 40 23.10 6.80 10.48
CA LYS A 40 22.21 7.86 9.96
C LYS A 40 21.61 7.52 8.61
N ILE A 41 22.39 6.89 7.72
CA ILE A 41 21.89 6.45 6.41
C ILE A 41 20.83 5.36 6.58
N LYS A 42 21.07 4.37 7.45
CA LYS A 42 20.10 3.30 7.75
C LYS A 42 18.79 3.85 8.32
N ASP A 43 18.87 4.79 9.26
CA ASP A 43 17.68 5.44 9.84
C ASP A 43 16.90 6.25 8.80
N ALA A 44 17.62 7.01 7.97
CA ALA A 44 16.99 7.79 6.89
C ALA A 44 16.32 6.88 5.85
N LEU A 45 16.96 5.75 5.51
CA LEU A 45 16.40 4.77 4.59
C LEU A 45 15.15 4.11 5.17
N ALA A 46 15.20 3.69 6.44
CA ALA A 46 14.05 3.10 7.14
C ALA A 46 12.84 4.05 7.17
N ARG A 47 13.06 5.33 7.49
CA ARG A 47 12.01 6.36 7.45
C ARG A 47 11.43 6.52 6.06
N LYS A 48 12.29 6.60 5.03
CA LYS A 48 11.85 6.75 3.65
C LYS A 48 11.06 5.53 3.15
N THR A 49 11.46 4.32 3.53
CA THR A 49 10.70 3.10 3.23
C THR A 49 9.32 3.15 3.87
N HIS A 50 9.24 3.53 5.13
CA HIS A 50 7.96 3.67 5.83
C HIS A 50 7.06 4.75 5.23
N GLU A 51 7.62 5.91 4.85
CA GLU A 51 6.87 6.96 4.13
C GLU A 51 6.35 6.47 2.77
N MET A 52 7.15 5.70 2.04
CA MET A 52 6.74 5.10 0.75
C MET A 52 5.64 4.05 0.94
N GLU A 53 5.72 3.21 1.97
CA GLU A 53 4.66 2.26 2.33
C GLU A 53 3.34 2.98 2.66
N LEU A 54 3.39 4.05 3.48
CA LEU A 54 2.22 4.87 3.78
C LEU A 54 1.65 5.57 2.54
N ALA A 55 2.51 6.07 1.65
CA ALA A 55 2.08 6.69 0.40
C ALA A 55 1.42 5.67 -0.54
N LEU A 56 1.94 4.45 -0.60
CA LEU A 56 1.36 3.34 -1.37
C LEU A 56 -0.03 2.97 -0.85
N VAL A 57 -0.17 2.84 0.47
CA VAL A 57 -1.48 2.56 1.11
C VAL A 57 -2.47 3.69 0.80
N ARG A 58 -2.05 4.95 0.92
CA ARG A 58 -2.90 6.12 0.59
C ARG A 58 -3.29 6.18 -0.88
N SER A 59 -2.41 5.75 -1.79
CA SER A 59 -2.70 5.76 -3.24
C SER A 59 -3.68 4.66 -3.67
N ARG A 60 -3.77 3.57 -2.89
CA ARG A 60 -4.74 2.48 -3.12
C ARG A 60 -6.14 2.79 -2.63
N LEU A 61 -6.28 3.82 -1.78
CA LEU A 61 -7.57 4.28 -1.27
C LEU A 61 -7.97 5.54 -2.04
N ASP A 62 -9.13 5.52 -2.69
CA ASP A 62 -9.71 6.76 -3.22
C ASP A 62 -10.17 7.64 -2.04
N PRO A 63 -9.54 8.81 -1.79
CA PRO A 63 -9.95 9.71 -0.71
C PRO A 63 -11.41 10.15 -0.87
N HIS A 64 -11.87 10.34 -2.10
CA HIS A 64 -13.23 10.74 -2.40
C HIS A 64 -14.23 9.64 -2.02
N PHE A 65 -13.91 8.36 -2.27
CA PHE A 65 -14.70 7.23 -1.80
C PHE A 65 -14.86 7.24 -0.28
N LEU A 66 -13.75 7.44 0.46
CA LEU A 66 -13.78 7.50 1.92
C LEU A 66 -14.63 8.66 2.45
N PHE A 67 -14.46 9.87 1.90
CA PHE A 67 -15.27 11.04 2.32
C PHE A 67 -16.76 10.83 2.06
N ASN A 68 -17.11 10.30 0.89
CA ASN A 68 -18.49 10.01 0.55
C ASN A 68 -19.10 8.94 1.45
N THR A 69 -18.32 7.90 1.77
CA THR A 69 -18.74 6.82 2.66
C THR A 69 -19.00 7.34 4.07
N LEU A 70 -18.11 8.16 4.62
CA LEU A 70 -18.28 8.76 5.96
C LEU A 70 -19.47 9.71 6.00
N ASN A 71 -19.68 10.54 4.98
CA ASN A 71 -20.84 11.42 4.91
C ASN A 71 -22.17 10.62 4.83
N ASN A 72 -22.19 9.52 4.08
CA ASN A 72 -23.37 8.65 4.03
C ASN A 72 -23.63 7.95 5.36
N LEU A 73 -22.57 7.52 6.05
CA LEU A 73 -22.67 6.90 7.37
C LEU A 73 -23.25 7.87 8.39
N ASP A 74 -22.82 9.14 8.41
CA ASP A 74 -23.33 10.19 9.28
C ASP A 74 -24.85 10.35 9.13
N VAL A 75 -25.34 10.42 7.90
CA VAL A 75 -26.79 10.48 7.61
C VAL A 75 -27.53 9.21 8.04
N LEU A 76 -26.91 8.03 7.91
CA LEU A 76 -27.52 6.76 8.28
C LEU A 76 -27.61 6.56 9.78
N ILE A 77 -26.64 7.04 10.55
CA ILE A 77 -26.63 6.93 12.02
C ILE A 77 -27.91 7.50 12.62
N ASP A 78 -28.36 8.67 12.14
CA ASP A 78 -29.55 9.33 12.66
C ASP A 78 -30.86 8.72 12.14
N ARG A 79 -30.86 8.12 10.94
CA ARG A 79 -32.10 7.65 10.28
C ARG A 79 -32.37 6.16 10.47
N ASP A 80 -31.33 5.35 10.41
CA ASP A 80 -31.41 3.88 10.43
C ASP A 80 -30.12 3.29 11.03
N PRO A 81 -30.00 3.26 12.37
CA PRO A 81 -28.81 2.73 13.04
C PRO A 81 -28.43 1.29 12.65
N PRO A 82 -29.36 0.35 12.44
CA PRO A 82 -29.04 -0.99 11.92
C PRO A 82 -28.41 -0.94 10.53
N ALA A 83 -28.92 -0.11 9.60
CA ALA A 83 -28.35 0.07 8.28
C ALA A 83 -26.96 0.73 8.35
N ALA A 84 -26.76 1.69 9.26
CA ALA A 84 -25.46 2.31 9.52
C ALA A 84 -24.42 1.27 9.97
N ALA A 85 -24.78 0.37 10.89
CA ALA A 85 -23.91 -0.71 11.34
C ALA A 85 -23.56 -1.69 10.20
N ALA A 86 -24.52 -2.08 9.38
CA ALA A 86 -24.29 -2.92 8.21
C ALA A 86 -23.38 -2.24 7.17
N TYR A 87 -23.55 -0.94 6.95
CA TYR A 87 -22.74 -0.11 6.07
C TYR A 87 -21.29 -0.03 6.55
N LEU A 88 -21.08 0.20 7.85
CA LEU A 88 -19.74 0.24 8.47
C LEU A 88 -19.01 -1.11 8.38
N ASN A 89 -19.72 -2.23 8.59
CA ASN A 89 -19.13 -3.56 8.46
C ASN A 89 -18.66 -3.81 7.03
N ARG A 90 -19.44 -3.46 6.01
CA ARG A 90 -19.04 -3.58 4.60
C ARG A 90 -17.84 -2.70 4.26
N LEU A 91 -17.80 -1.46 4.77
CA LEU A 91 -16.62 -0.61 4.64
C LEU A 91 -15.39 -1.27 5.25
N SER A 92 -15.52 -1.86 6.43
CA SER A 92 -14.43 -2.56 7.12
C SER A 92 -13.89 -3.73 6.28
N ASP A 93 -14.77 -4.50 5.62
CA ASP A 93 -14.37 -5.60 4.74
C ASP A 93 -13.62 -5.10 3.50
N ILE A 94 -14.09 -4.03 2.86
CA ILE A 94 -13.41 -3.35 1.75
C ILE A 94 -12.01 -2.89 2.17
N MET A 95 -11.93 -2.21 3.32
CA MET A 95 -10.66 -1.71 3.86
C MET A 95 -9.68 -2.84 4.19
N ARG A 96 -10.18 -3.95 4.73
CA ARG A 96 -9.36 -5.14 5.04
C ARG A 96 -8.72 -5.71 3.79
N PHE A 97 -9.48 -5.86 2.71
CA PHE A 97 -8.94 -6.34 1.44
C PHE A 97 -7.82 -5.41 0.93
N VAL A 98 -8.07 -4.09 0.86
CA VAL A 98 -7.08 -3.13 0.37
C VAL A 98 -5.81 -3.09 1.21
N LEU A 99 -5.94 -3.20 2.55
CA LEU A 99 -4.81 -3.04 3.47
C LEU A 99 -4.02 -4.34 3.68
N TYR A 100 -4.66 -5.49 3.61
CA TYR A 100 -4.07 -6.77 4.02
C TYR A 100 -4.09 -7.82 2.92
N ASP A 101 -5.23 -8.06 2.27
CA ASP A 101 -5.40 -9.19 1.36
C ASP A 101 -4.76 -8.93 -0.01
N SER A 102 -4.61 -7.65 -0.39
CA SER A 102 -3.98 -7.21 -1.65
C SER A 102 -2.46 -7.00 -1.55
N ARG A 103 -1.78 -7.55 -0.53
CA ARG A 103 -0.34 -7.28 -0.30
C ARG A 103 0.63 -8.13 -1.14
N GLY A 104 0.19 -9.14 -1.83
CA GLY A 104 1.05 -9.98 -2.67
C GLY A 104 1.28 -9.37 -4.06
N ASP A 105 2.27 -9.91 -4.80
CA ASP A 105 2.44 -9.62 -6.23
C ASP A 105 1.27 -10.15 -7.03
N VAL A 106 0.68 -11.25 -6.57
CA VAL A 106 -0.52 -11.88 -7.13
C VAL A 106 -1.43 -12.37 -6.00
N ILE A 107 -2.74 -12.37 -6.27
CA ILE A 107 -3.78 -12.89 -5.38
C ILE A 107 -4.67 -13.88 -6.14
N PRO A 108 -5.41 -14.77 -5.45
CA PRO A 108 -6.42 -15.58 -6.11
C PRO A 108 -7.47 -14.70 -6.82
N LEU A 109 -7.79 -15.03 -8.08
CA LEU A 109 -8.82 -14.29 -8.83
C LEU A 109 -10.16 -14.24 -8.09
N ALA A 110 -10.50 -15.32 -7.36
CA ALA A 110 -11.69 -15.34 -6.50
C ALA A 110 -11.71 -14.22 -5.47
N GLY A 111 -10.54 -13.83 -4.91
CA GLY A 111 -10.42 -12.73 -3.95
C GLY A 111 -10.70 -11.36 -4.59
N GLU A 112 -10.17 -11.13 -5.81
CA GLU A 112 -10.45 -9.90 -6.56
C GLU A 112 -11.94 -9.78 -6.93
N LEU A 113 -12.58 -10.89 -7.35
CA LEU A 113 -14.00 -10.91 -7.69
C LEU A 113 -14.90 -10.72 -6.46
N ASP A 114 -14.57 -11.33 -5.32
CA ASP A 114 -15.28 -11.13 -4.04
C ASP A 114 -15.18 -9.66 -3.58
N TYR A 115 -14.02 -9.03 -3.77
CA TYR A 115 -13.85 -7.62 -3.48
C TYR A 115 -14.74 -6.73 -4.37
N ILE A 116 -14.81 -7.00 -5.68
CA ILE A 116 -15.69 -6.28 -6.62
C ILE A 116 -17.17 -6.42 -6.19
N GLU A 117 -17.59 -7.63 -5.83
CA GLU A 117 -18.96 -7.87 -5.37
C GLU A 117 -19.29 -7.06 -4.10
N LYS A 118 -18.37 -7.05 -3.12
CA LYS A 118 -18.51 -6.26 -1.88
C LYS A 118 -18.54 -4.75 -2.16
N TYR A 119 -17.70 -4.28 -3.07
CA TYR A 119 -17.68 -2.89 -3.49
C TYR A 119 -19.00 -2.47 -4.16
N ILE A 120 -19.49 -3.26 -5.11
CA ILE A 120 -20.78 -3.02 -5.78
C ILE A 120 -21.93 -3.04 -4.76
N ALA A 121 -21.92 -4.00 -3.83
CA ALA A 121 -22.93 -4.09 -2.78
C ALA A 121 -22.90 -2.88 -1.84
N HIS A 122 -21.72 -2.31 -1.58
CA HIS A 122 -21.57 -1.08 -0.82
C HIS A 122 -22.13 0.13 -1.58
N GLU A 123 -21.79 0.28 -2.86
CA GLU A 123 -22.28 1.37 -3.70
C GLU A 123 -23.81 1.31 -3.92
N ARG A 124 -24.40 0.10 -3.99
CA ARG A 124 -25.86 -0.08 -4.08
C ARG A 124 -26.61 0.50 -2.88
N LEU A 125 -26.02 0.52 -1.69
CA LEU A 125 -26.65 1.13 -0.51
C LEU A 125 -26.75 2.66 -0.62
N ARG A 126 -25.85 3.27 -1.38
CA ARG A 126 -25.82 4.71 -1.63
C ARG A 126 -26.90 5.14 -2.64
N THR A 127 -27.25 4.24 -3.56
CA THR A 127 -28.20 4.53 -4.61
C THR A 127 -29.58 3.98 -4.24
N ARG A 128 -30.62 4.78 -4.49
CA ARG A 128 -32.02 4.39 -4.21
C ARG A 128 -32.64 3.60 -5.37
N THR A 129 -31.94 3.43 -6.48
CA THR A 129 -32.45 2.77 -7.70
C THR A 129 -32.09 1.30 -7.65
N SER A 130 -33.09 0.46 -7.56
CA SER A 130 -32.93 -0.99 -7.67
C SER A 130 -32.48 -1.35 -9.08
N GLY A 131 -31.44 -2.23 -9.21
CA GLY A 131 -31.02 -2.78 -10.49
C GLY A 131 -30.18 -1.85 -11.38
N TYR A 132 -29.65 -0.72 -10.86
CA TYR A 132 -28.82 0.16 -11.67
C TYR A 132 -27.44 -0.44 -12.01
N VAL A 133 -26.97 -1.42 -11.25
CA VAL A 133 -25.74 -2.19 -11.52
C VAL A 133 -26.07 -3.66 -11.72
N THR A 134 -25.62 -4.20 -12.83
CA THR A 134 -25.61 -5.64 -13.11
C THR A 134 -24.17 -6.13 -13.01
N HIS A 135 -23.94 -7.19 -12.25
CA HIS A 135 -22.65 -7.86 -12.13
C HIS A 135 -22.83 -9.36 -12.34
N VAL A 136 -22.16 -9.89 -13.36
CA VAL A 136 -22.27 -11.30 -13.73
C VAL A 136 -20.89 -11.90 -13.85
N VAL A 137 -20.66 -13.03 -13.19
CA VAL A 137 -19.44 -13.82 -13.31
C VAL A 137 -19.81 -15.19 -13.88
N THR A 138 -19.19 -15.54 -15.00
CA THR A 138 -19.41 -16.82 -15.70
C THR A 138 -18.09 -17.61 -15.73
N GLY A 139 -18.15 -18.89 -15.40
CA GLY A 139 -16.97 -19.76 -15.34
C GLY A 139 -16.40 -19.93 -13.93
N SER A 140 -15.27 -20.61 -13.81
CA SER A 140 -14.63 -20.91 -12.52
C SER A 140 -13.33 -20.12 -12.34
N SER A 141 -13.22 -19.40 -11.24
CA SER A 141 -12.00 -18.69 -10.83
C SER A 141 -11.01 -19.57 -10.08
N SER A 142 -11.32 -20.85 -9.88
CA SER A 142 -10.50 -21.77 -9.11
C SER A 142 -9.11 -21.95 -9.73
N GLY A 143 -8.05 -21.77 -8.92
CA GLY A 143 -6.67 -21.96 -9.34
C GLY A 143 -6.10 -20.82 -10.23
N LEU A 144 -6.88 -19.78 -10.49
CA LEU A 144 -6.40 -18.60 -11.24
C LEU A 144 -5.91 -17.51 -10.29
N TRP A 145 -4.88 -16.81 -10.73
CA TRP A 145 -4.22 -15.74 -9.98
C TRP A 145 -4.13 -14.47 -10.83
N ILE A 146 -4.24 -13.31 -10.20
CA ILE A 146 -4.19 -12.00 -10.84
C ILE A 146 -3.38 -11.03 -9.98
N ALA A 147 -2.79 -10.00 -10.60
CA ALA A 147 -2.24 -8.89 -9.82
C ALA A 147 -3.37 -8.19 -9.06
N PRO A 148 -3.18 -7.86 -7.76
CA PRO A 148 -4.24 -7.25 -6.96
C PRO A 148 -4.66 -5.89 -7.52
N MET A 149 -5.92 -5.53 -7.33
CA MET A 149 -6.50 -4.25 -7.75
C MET A 149 -6.43 -4.01 -9.27
N THR A 150 -6.48 -5.09 -10.08
CA THR A 150 -6.43 -4.98 -11.55
C THR A 150 -7.78 -4.63 -12.15
N LEU A 151 -8.87 -5.21 -11.63
CA LEU A 151 -10.21 -5.07 -12.20
C LEU A 151 -11.00 -3.93 -11.55
N ILE A 152 -10.78 -3.68 -10.27
CA ILE A 152 -11.56 -2.70 -9.50
C ILE A 152 -11.49 -1.26 -10.03
N PRO A 153 -10.37 -0.74 -10.57
CA PRO A 153 -10.33 0.62 -11.10
C PRO A 153 -11.33 0.89 -12.21
N PHE A 154 -11.67 -0.12 -13.00
CA PHE A 154 -12.68 0.01 -14.06
C PHE A 154 -14.10 0.15 -13.46
N VAL A 155 -14.37 -0.61 -12.40
CA VAL A 155 -15.64 -0.54 -11.68
C VAL A 155 -15.78 0.81 -10.98
N GLU A 156 -14.74 1.25 -10.25
CA GLU A 156 -14.71 2.57 -9.60
C GLU A 156 -14.94 3.70 -10.60
N ASN A 157 -14.29 3.60 -11.76
CA ASN A 157 -14.42 4.58 -12.83
C ASN A 157 -15.86 4.62 -13.41
N ALA A 158 -16.48 3.45 -13.57
CA ALA A 158 -17.87 3.37 -14.00
C ALA A 158 -18.82 4.07 -13.02
N PHE A 159 -18.67 3.82 -11.71
CA PHE A 159 -19.46 4.51 -10.67
C PHE A 159 -19.21 6.02 -10.62
N LYS A 160 -17.97 6.45 -10.84
CA LYS A 160 -17.59 7.86 -10.81
C LYS A 160 -18.15 8.66 -11.97
N HIS A 161 -18.27 8.06 -13.16
CA HIS A 161 -18.65 8.74 -14.39
C HIS A 161 -20.09 8.49 -14.80
N THR A 162 -20.82 7.64 -14.10
CA THR A 162 -22.26 7.47 -14.33
C THR A 162 -23.01 8.62 -13.65
N GLU A 163 -23.34 9.66 -14.43
CA GLU A 163 -23.92 10.92 -13.94
C GLU A 163 -25.30 10.76 -13.30
N HIS A 164 -26.03 9.71 -13.63
CA HIS A 164 -27.41 9.52 -13.16
C HIS A 164 -27.67 8.05 -12.82
N CYS A 165 -27.31 7.62 -11.63
CA CYS A 165 -27.67 6.30 -11.05
C CYS A 165 -29.22 6.15 -10.91
N ARG A 166 -30.00 6.55 -11.91
CA ARG A 166 -31.46 6.54 -11.89
C ARG A 166 -32.08 5.55 -12.87
N THR A 167 -31.29 5.00 -13.78
CA THR A 167 -31.74 4.00 -14.76
C THR A 167 -31.25 2.60 -14.38
N ALA A 168 -32.12 1.61 -14.52
CA ALA A 168 -31.71 0.21 -14.39
C ALA A 168 -30.69 -0.13 -15.49
N GLY A 169 -29.64 -0.92 -15.14
CA GLY A 169 -28.61 -1.29 -16.11
C GLY A 169 -27.64 -0.16 -16.51
N ALA A 170 -27.56 0.93 -15.72
CA ALA A 170 -26.64 2.03 -16.01
C ALA A 170 -25.16 1.61 -15.94
N ILE A 171 -24.85 0.56 -15.16
CA ILE A 171 -23.52 -0.04 -15.09
C ILE A 171 -23.68 -1.54 -15.27
N GLU A 172 -22.97 -2.08 -16.24
CA GLU A 172 -22.91 -3.52 -16.50
C GLU A 172 -21.47 -4.01 -16.38
N THR A 173 -21.24 -5.00 -15.52
CA THR A 173 -19.95 -5.64 -15.38
C THR A 173 -20.08 -7.14 -15.63
N ASN A 174 -19.36 -7.65 -16.62
CA ASN A 174 -19.36 -9.03 -17.01
C ASN A 174 -17.95 -9.62 -16.91
N VAL A 175 -17.83 -10.75 -16.23
CA VAL A 175 -16.57 -11.50 -16.12
C VAL A 175 -16.79 -12.88 -16.71
N THR A 176 -16.07 -13.20 -17.78
CA THR A 176 -16.13 -14.51 -18.43
C THR A 176 -14.79 -15.22 -18.24
N ILE A 177 -14.82 -16.41 -17.68
CA ILE A 177 -13.64 -17.21 -17.37
C ILE A 177 -13.72 -18.50 -18.17
N GLU A 178 -12.86 -18.64 -19.19
CA GLU A 178 -12.81 -19.80 -20.06
C GLU A 178 -11.37 -20.18 -20.40
N ASN A 179 -11.02 -21.45 -20.29
CA ASN A 179 -9.70 -21.99 -20.67
C ASN A 179 -8.50 -21.22 -20.07
N GLY A 180 -8.61 -20.77 -18.81
CA GLY A 180 -7.57 -20.00 -18.13
C GLY A 180 -7.45 -18.53 -18.59
N ARG A 181 -8.36 -18.09 -19.47
CA ARG A 181 -8.47 -16.70 -19.90
C ARG A 181 -9.60 -16.02 -19.16
N VAL A 182 -9.35 -14.79 -18.70
CA VAL A 182 -10.34 -13.92 -18.06
C VAL A 182 -10.63 -12.77 -19.01
N VAL A 183 -11.92 -12.59 -19.34
CA VAL A 183 -12.42 -11.42 -20.08
C VAL A 183 -13.27 -10.63 -19.11
N PHE A 184 -12.91 -9.38 -18.89
CA PHE A 184 -13.64 -8.44 -18.05
C PHE A 184 -14.16 -7.31 -18.91
N GLU A 185 -15.48 -7.10 -18.88
CA GLU A 185 -16.15 -6.01 -19.57
C GLU A 185 -16.89 -5.13 -18.55
N CYS A 186 -16.68 -3.85 -18.63
CA CYS A 186 -17.37 -2.85 -17.80
C CYS A 186 -17.91 -1.74 -18.69
N VAL A 187 -19.22 -1.58 -18.69
CA VAL A 187 -19.95 -0.59 -19.51
C VAL A 187 -20.75 0.31 -18.58
N ASN A 188 -20.74 1.62 -18.86
CA ASN A 188 -21.51 2.65 -18.16
C ASN A 188 -22.03 3.71 -19.14
#